data_46e9a35ce327a7637ef6fb0f25ec8b6a
#
_entry.id   46e9a35ce327a7637ef6fb0f25ec8b6a
#
_cell.length_a   1.000
_cell.length_b   1.000
_cell.length_c   1.000
_cell.angle_alpha   90.00
_cell.angle_beta   90.00
_cell.angle_gamma   90.00
#
_symmetry.space_group_name_H-M   'P 1'
#
loop_
_entity.id
_entity.type
_entity.pdbx_description
1 polymer ?
#
loop_
_entity_poly.entity_id
_entity_poly.type
_entity_poly.pdbx_seq_one_letter_code
_entity_poly.pdbx_strand_id
1 'polypeptide(L)'
;MLESLTPRTDPSMLACWHGTPALMDRAHRHDDIEFNLAMDSELIYIVGGRRLTFAPGELVAFWAAIPHKLIHVTPGTRMGWLYVPLTTFLGWRVPAAGVMALLHGHSVRTGRAGRQKGDADLLRRWQADLGTDDAELHRIALLEMEARTRRLIHQSFPGAREADEPGGHRSVEHAARMAQFIAAHFREPLTAERIAASVPLHPHYAMSLFKEVLGMTLNGYINQCRVAEAQRLLITTDRPVTEISSAVGFGSQSSFYAHFTEACDTSPGSYRKAHHGSAPFASVAGDDPLTVIDRSSS
;
A
#
# COMPACT_ATOMS: atom_id res chain seq x y z
N MET A 1 -22.26 -7.40 -13.50
CA MET A 1 -21.94 -7.69 -12.09
C MET A 1 -20.60 -7.03 -11.82
N LEU A 2 -20.58 -5.91 -11.12
CA LEU A 2 -19.35 -5.16 -10.82
C LEU A 2 -18.66 -5.89 -9.69
N GLU A 3 -17.58 -6.61 -10.00
CA GLU A 3 -16.73 -7.23 -8.98
C GLU A 3 -16.09 -6.11 -8.14
N SER A 4 -16.47 -6.06 -6.88
CA SER A 4 -15.86 -5.18 -5.91
C SER A 4 -14.39 -5.57 -5.79
N LEU A 5 -13.49 -4.63 -6.04
CA LEU A 5 -12.05 -4.81 -5.84
C LEU A 5 -11.79 -5.22 -4.39
N THR A 6 -11.42 -6.48 -4.19
CA THR A 6 -11.11 -7.01 -2.87
C THR A 6 -9.71 -6.62 -2.44
N PRO A 7 -9.50 -6.32 -1.15
CA PRO A 7 -8.18 -6.00 -0.61
C PRO A 7 -7.20 -7.16 -0.81
N ARG A 8 -5.95 -6.81 -0.96
CA ARG A 8 -4.80 -7.69 -1.13
C ARG A 8 -4.72 -8.81 -0.07
N THR A 9 -4.36 -10.04 -0.49
CA THR A 9 -4.25 -11.20 0.41
C THR A 9 -3.02 -11.23 1.28
N ASP A 10 -1.93 -10.62 0.83
CA ASP A 10 -0.69 -10.52 1.60
C ASP A 10 -0.26 -9.05 1.70
N PRO A 11 -0.29 -8.45 2.90
CA PRO A 11 0.13 -7.07 3.11
C PRO A 11 1.63 -6.86 2.89
N SER A 12 2.43 -7.92 2.81
CA SER A 12 3.86 -7.85 2.53
C SER A 12 4.19 -7.89 1.03
N MET A 13 3.21 -8.21 0.18
CA MET A 13 3.43 -8.32 -1.27
C MET A 13 3.12 -7.01 -1.99
N LEU A 14 4.03 -6.62 -2.85
CA LEU A 14 3.82 -5.59 -3.85
C LEU A 14 2.75 -6.04 -4.84
N ALA A 15 1.84 -5.16 -5.23
CA ALA A 15 0.76 -5.47 -6.16
C ALA A 15 0.55 -4.35 -7.17
N CYS A 16 0.41 -4.72 -8.45
CA CYS A 16 0.18 -3.80 -9.55
C CYS A 16 -0.90 -4.34 -10.48
N TRP A 17 -1.90 -3.52 -10.80
CA TRP A 17 -2.96 -3.91 -11.74
C TRP A 17 -3.63 -2.69 -12.36
N HIS A 18 -4.44 -2.91 -13.36
CA HIS A 18 -5.29 -1.90 -13.97
C HIS A 18 -6.69 -2.47 -14.23
N GLY A 19 -7.69 -1.60 -14.27
CA GLY A 19 -9.07 -2.00 -14.47
C GLY A 19 -10.04 -0.84 -14.31
N THR A 20 -11.33 -1.17 -14.24
CA THR A 20 -12.39 -0.20 -13.97
C THR A 20 -12.58 -0.08 -12.46
N PRO A 21 -12.39 1.11 -11.87
CA PRO A 21 -12.59 1.31 -10.45
C PRO A 21 -14.08 1.28 -10.08
N ALA A 22 -14.39 0.82 -8.88
CA ALA A 22 -15.70 0.94 -8.27
C ALA A 22 -15.71 2.02 -7.19
N LEU A 23 -16.84 2.71 -7.03
CA LEU A 23 -17.03 3.61 -5.89
C LEU A 23 -16.98 2.83 -4.59
N MET A 24 -16.40 3.43 -3.57
CA MET A 24 -16.26 2.82 -2.26
C MET A 24 -17.32 3.38 -1.31
N ASP A 25 -18.11 2.52 -0.69
CA ASP A 25 -19.14 2.94 0.27
C ASP A 25 -18.52 3.52 1.54
N ARG A 26 -17.41 2.95 1.99
CA ARG A 26 -16.70 3.33 3.22
C ARG A 26 -15.23 3.64 2.95
N ALA A 27 -14.68 4.54 3.75
CA ALA A 27 -13.24 4.72 3.79
C ALA A 27 -12.56 3.46 4.34
N HIS A 28 -11.42 3.12 3.78
CA HIS A 28 -10.58 2.02 4.28
C HIS A 28 -9.14 2.50 4.43
N ARG A 29 -8.30 1.65 5.00
CA ARG A 29 -6.86 1.90 5.19
C ARG A 29 -6.07 0.60 5.14
N HIS A 30 -4.84 0.70 4.67
CA HIS A 30 -3.84 -0.38 4.66
C HIS A 30 -2.43 0.19 4.72
N ASP A 31 -1.42 -0.63 5.03
CA ASP A 31 -0.05 -0.14 5.26
C ASP A 31 0.80 -0.16 3.99
N ASP A 32 0.32 0.51 2.96
CA ASP A 32 1.07 0.62 1.70
C ASP A 32 1.21 2.10 1.30
N ILE A 33 2.22 2.40 0.51
CA ILE A 33 2.19 3.58 -0.34
C ILE A 33 1.37 3.20 -1.58
N GLU A 34 0.22 3.81 -1.72
CA GLU A 34 -0.70 3.58 -2.84
C GLU A 34 -0.44 4.58 -3.93
N PHE A 35 -0.19 4.07 -5.14
CA PHE A 35 -0.08 4.87 -6.36
C PHE A 35 -1.30 4.62 -7.22
N ASN A 36 -1.90 5.71 -7.68
CA ASN A 36 -3.09 5.69 -8.51
C ASN A 36 -2.83 6.47 -9.79
N LEU A 37 -3.08 5.83 -10.93
CA LEU A 37 -3.04 6.46 -12.26
C LEU A 37 -4.45 6.61 -12.81
N ALA A 38 -4.93 7.84 -12.93
CA ALA A 38 -6.16 8.13 -13.68
C ALA A 38 -5.85 8.01 -15.18
N MET A 39 -6.36 6.99 -15.87
CA MET A 39 -6.00 6.77 -17.27
C MET A 39 -6.81 7.65 -18.24
N ASP A 40 -8.12 7.64 -18.12
CA ASP A 40 -9.02 8.21 -19.14
C ASP A 40 -9.77 9.46 -18.69
N SER A 41 -10.16 9.54 -17.42
CA SER A 41 -10.95 10.65 -16.88
C SER A 41 -10.55 11.01 -15.46
N GLU A 42 -11.17 12.04 -14.90
CA GLU A 42 -10.96 12.50 -13.55
C GLU A 42 -11.45 11.48 -12.52
N LEU A 43 -10.68 11.32 -11.45
CA LEU A 43 -11.03 10.56 -10.26
C LEU A 43 -11.05 11.48 -9.05
N ILE A 44 -11.96 11.26 -8.11
CA ILE A 44 -12.00 12.01 -6.86
C ILE A 44 -11.97 11.06 -5.68
N TYR A 45 -10.94 11.24 -4.85
CA TYR A 45 -10.78 10.58 -3.57
C TYR A 45 -11.05 11.53 -2.40
N ILE A 46 -11.47 10.98 -1.28
CA ILE A 46 -11.29 11.59 0.04
C ILE A 46 -10.14 10.87 0.72
N VAL A 47 -9.09 11.59 1.11
CA VAL A 47 -7.93 11.07 1.82
C VAL A 47 -7.73 11.90 3.09
N GLY A 48 -7.82 11.29 4.25
CA GLY A 48 -7.74 12.01 5.53
C GLY A 48 -8.75 13.15 5.68
N GLY A 49 -9.96 12.97 5.15
CA GLY A 49 -11.01 13.99 5.13
C GLY A 49 -10.83 15.10 4.08
N ARG A 50 -9.76 15.08 3.29
CA ARG A 50 -9.50 16.09 2.24
C ARG A 50 -9.85 15.53 0.87
N ARG A 51 -10.50 16.36 0.05
CA ARG A 51 -10.78 16.02 -1.36
C ARG A 51 -9.48 16.07 -2.18
N LEU A 52 -9.19 14.99 -2.87
CA LEU A 52 -8.04 14.84 -3.76
C LEU A 52 -8.53 14.47 -5.15
N THR A 53 -8.34 15.36 -6.11
CA THR A 53 -8.77 15.18 -7.50
C THR A 53 -7.56 14.77 -8.34
N PHE A 54 -7.70 13.69 -9.10
CA PHE A 54 -6.71 13.18 -10.05
C PHE A 54 -7.16 13.50 -11.46
N ALA A 55 -6.35 14.21 -12.20
CA ALA A 55 -6.64 14.50 -13.59
C ALA A 55 -6.18 13.33 -14.51
N PRO A 56 -6.76 13.18 -15.72
CA PRO A 56 -6.34 12.15 -16.67
C PRO A 56 -4.83 12.19 -16.95
N GLY A 57 -4.19 11.03 -16.92
CA GLY A 57 -2.74 10.86 -17.09
C GLY A 57 -1.91 11.28 -15.87
N GLU A 58 -2.54 11.59 -14.75
CA GLU A 58 -1.85 11.96 -13.52
C GLU A 58 -1.62 10.75 -12.64
N LEU A 59 -0.35 10.53 -12.25
CA LEU A 59 0.04 9.56 -11.25
C LEU A 59 0.10 10.27 -9.89
N VAL A 60 -0.61 9.74 -8.93
CA VAL A 60 -0.69 10.29 -7.55
C VAL A 60 -0.34 9.19 -6.57
N ALA A 61 0.50 9.51 -5.59
CA ALA A 61 0.81 8.61 -4.48
C ALA A 61 0.40 9.23 -3.15
N PHE A 62 -0.09 8.41 -2.23
CA PHE A 62 -0.36 8.77 -0.84
C PHE A 62 -0.13 7.55 0.07
N TRP A 63 0.05 7.79 1.36
CA TRP A 63 0.12 6.70 2.32
C TRP A 63 -1.28 6.20 2.67
N ALA A 64 -1.56 4.96 2.34
CA ALA A 64 -2.88 4.36 2.48
C ALA A 64 -3.26 3.99 3.93
N ALA A 65 -2.35 4.14 4.91
CA ALA A 65 -2.69 4.09 6.33
C ALA A 65 -3.62 5.23 6.76
N ILE A 66 -3.71 6.29 5.95
CA ILE A 66 -4.67 7.37 6.12
C ILE A 66 -6.01 6.92 5.52
N PRO A 67 -7.13 7.06 6.26
CA PRO A 67 -8.43 6.67 5.75
C PRO A 67 -8.73 7.33 4.40
N HIS A 68 -9.02 6.52 3.40
CA HIS A 68 -9.27 7.00 2.05
C HIS A 68 -10.41 6.25 1.37
N LYS A 69 -11.08 6.90 0.42
CA LYS A 69 -12.09 6.29 -0.45
C LYS A 69 -12.23 7.03 -1.77
N LEU A 70 -12.52 6.28 -2.83
CA LEU A 70 -12.92 6.80 -4.12
C LEU A 70 -14.41 7.18 -4.06
N ILE A 71 -14.72 8.45 -4.28
CA ILE A 71 -16.09 8.99 -4.18
C ILE A 71 -16.68 9.40 -5.53
N HIS A 72 -15.84 9.55 -6.56
CA HIS A 72 -16.31 9.88 -7.90
C HIS A 72 -15.40 9.26 -8.96
N VAL A 73 -16.03 8.66 -9.95
CA VAL A 73 -15.42 8.15 -11.18
C VAL A 73 -16.44 8.19 -12.30
N THR A 74 -16.04 8.62 -13.49
CA THR A 74 -16.88 8.54 -14.67
C THR A 74 -17.04 7.07 -15.09
N PRO A 75 -18.26 6.58 -15.42
CA PRO A 75 -18.45 5.21 -15.89
C PRO A 75 -17.56 4.89 -17.09
N GLY A 76 -16.96 3.69 -17.08
CA GLY A 76 -16.03 3.24 -18.12
C GLY A 76 -14.60 3.74 -17.99
N THR A 77 -14.29 4.56 -16.98
CA THR A 77 -12.92 5.01 -16.70
C THR A 77 -12.03 3.83 -16.33
N ARG A 78 -10.84 3.80 -16.90
CA ARG A 78 -9.76 2.89 -16.48
C ARG A 78 -8.84 3.59 -15.49
N MET A 79 -8.35 2.81 -14.57
CA MET A 79 -7.43 3.24 -13.53
C MET A 79 -6.33 2.19 -13.37
N GLY A 80 -5.13 2.63 -13.03
CA GLY A 80 -4.04 1.76 -12.63
C GLY A 80 -3.74 1.95 -11.15
N TRP A 81 -3.43 0.85 -10.47
CA TRP A 81 -3.03 0.82 -9.06
C TRP A 81 -1.66 0.15 -8.92
N LEU A 82 -0.85 0.72 -8.02
CA LEU A 82 0.35 0.08 -7.53
C LEU A 82 0.37 0.24 -6.01
N TYR A 83 0.39 -0.87 -5.29
CA TYR A 83 0.54 -0.92 -3.84
C TYR A 83 1.95 -1.36 -3.50
N VAL A 84 2.68 -0.48 -2.83
CA VAL A 84 4.04 -0.73 -2.38
C VAL A 84 4.03 -0.81 -0.86
N PRO A 85 4.34 -1.97 -0.27
CA PRO A 85 4.47 -2.09 1.18
C PRO A 85 5.36 -0.99 1.73
N LEU A 86 4.96 -0.38 2.86
CA LEU A 86 5.73 0.71 3.46
C LEU A 86 7.19 0.32 3.69
N THR A 87 7.44 -0.92 4.14
CA THR A 87 8.79 -1.43 4.37
C THR A 87 9.64 -1.50 3.10
N THR A 88 9.05 -1.87 1.96
CA THR A 88 9.69 -1.87 0.64
C THR A 88 9.99 -0.45 0.21
N PHE A 89 9.01 0.45 0.30
CA PHE A 89 9.17 1.87 -0.05
C PHE A 89 10.28 2.55 0.77
N LEU A 90 10.32 2.33 2.08
CA LEU A 90 11.37 2.85 2.95
C LEU A 90 12.75 2.28 2.61
N GLY A 91 12.80 1.03 2.13
CA GLY A 91 14.03 0.38 1.65
C GLY A 91 14.61 1.02 0.38
N TRP A 92 13.80 1.70 -0.41
CA TRP A 92 14.25 2.37 -1.64
C TRP A 92 15.10 3.64 -1.41
N ARG A 93 15.21 4.12 -0.15
CA ARG A 93 16.00 5.31 0.19
C ARG A 93 15.72 6.50 -0.73
N VAL A 94 14.44 6.74 -1.02
CA VAL A 94 14.01 7.94 -1.73
C VAL A 94 14.27 9.19 -0.87
N PRO A 95 14.32 10.42 -1.44
CA PRO A 95 14.58 11.62 -0.66
C PRO A 95 13.70 11.78 0.56
N ALA A 96 14.29 12.07 1.72
CA ALA A 96 13.61 12.13 3.03
C ALA A 96 12.40 13.07 3.01
N ALA A 97 12.50 14.21 2.33
CA ALA A 97 11.40 15.16 2.18
C ALA A 97 10.14 14.51 1.56
N GLY A 98 10.32 13.64 0.54
CA GLY A 98 9.21 12.91 -0.07
C GLY A 98 8.61 11.86 0.85
N VAL A 99 9.46 11.14 1.61
CA VAL A 99 9.03 10.17 2.62
C VAL A 99 8.19 10.87 3.69
N MET A 100 8.74 11.93 4.29
CA MET A 100 8.07 12.70 5.33
C MET A 100 6.73 13.28 4.85
N ALA A 101 6.69 13.81 3.62
CA ALA A 101 5.44 14.32 3.05
C ALA A 101 4.37 13.25 2.98
N LEU A 102 4.67 12.07 2.43
CA LEU A 102 3.72 10.95 2.33
C LEU A 102 3.26 10.49 3.70
N LEU A 103 4.18 10.26 4.64
CA LEU A 103 3.86 9.76 5.97
C LEU A 103 3.07 10.78 6.83
N HIS A 104 3.19 12.06 6.53
CA HIS A 104 2.41 13.13 7.18
C HIS A 104 1.11 13.48 6.43
N GLY A 105 0.68 12.63 5.51
CA GLY A 105 -0.63 12.74 4.86
C GLY A 105 -0.69 13.66 3.66
N HIS A 106 0.46 14.05 3.13
CA HIS A 106 0.51 14.74 1.85
C HIS A 106 0.53 13.74 0.69
N SER A 107 -0.08 14.10 -0.43
CA SER A 107 0.04 13.33 -1.67
C SER A 107 1.20 13.87 -2.51
N VAL A 108 1.88 12.95 -3.20
CA VAL A 108 2.90 13.24 -4.21
C VAL A 108 2.29 13.01 -5.59
N ARG A 109 2.49 13.92 -6.54
CA ARG A 109 1.77 13.86 -7.80
C ARG A 109 2.60 14.40 -8.98
N THR A 110 2.34 13.89 -10.18
CA THR A 110 3.07 14.29 -11.38
C THR A 110 2.76 15.72 -11.85
N GLY A 111 1.66 16.32 -11.43
CA GLY A 111 1.23 17.60 -11.95
C GLY A 111 1.01 17.61 -13.48
N ARG A 112 0.59 18.74 -14.04
CA ARG A 112 0.30 18.85 -15.48
C ARG A 112 1.54 18.71 -16.36
N ALA A 113 2.66 19.26 -15.96
CA ALA A 113 3.92 19.25 -16.72
C ALA A 113 4.65 17.89 -16.64
N GLY A 114 4.42 17.13 -15.59
CA GLY A 114 5.10 15.86 -15.33
C GLY A 114 4.35 14.61 -15.80
N ARG A 115 3.18 14.77 -16.46
CA ARG A 115 2.42 13.64 -16.99
C ARG A 115 3.25 12.90 -18.02
N GLN A 116 3.61 11.66 -17.70
CA GLN A 116 4.35 10.82 -18.63
C GLN A 116 3.37 9.95 -19.40
N LYS A 117 3.41 10.05 -20.73
CA LYS A 117 2.59 9.19 -21.62
C LYS A 117 2.86 7.69 -21.42
N GLY A 118 3.98 7.32 -20.80
CA GLY A 118 4.39 5.93 -20.58
C GLY A 118 3.95 5.32 -19.23
N ASP A 119 3.32 6.06 -18.32
CA ASP A 119 2.96 5.51 -17.00
C ASP A 119 1.96 4.35 -17.09
N ALA A 120 1.02 4.40 -18.03
CA ALA A 120 0.10 3.30 -18.28
C ALA A 120 0.80 2.07 -18.87
N ASP A 121 1.82 2.26 -19.72
CA ASP A 121 2.62 1.17 -20.29
C ASP A 121 3.52 0.54 -19.21
N LEU A 122 4.09 1.37 -18.33
CA LEU A 122 4.86 0.89 -17.17
C LEU A 122 3.99 0.01 -16.27
N LEU A 123 2.81 0.47 -15.88
CA LEU A 123 1.90 -0.31 -15.03
C LEU A 123 1.50 -1.64 -15.66
N ARG A 124 1.21 -1.67 -16.97
CA ARG A 124 0.88 -2.92 -17.68
C ARG A 124 2.07 -3.89 -17.70
N ARG A 125 3.27 -3.40 -17.94
CA ARG A 125 4.49 -4.21 -17.92
C ARG A 125 4.76 -4.77 -16.53
N TRP A 126 4.71 -3.94 -15.49
CA TRP A 126 4.90 -4.39 -14.11
C TRP A 126 3.87 -5.42 -13.67
N GLN A 127 2.60 -5.24 -14.10
CA GLN A 127 1.56 -6.24 -13.85
C GLN A 127 1.90 -7.58 -14.51
N ALA A 128 2.36 -7.56 -15.76
CA ALA A 128 2.76 -8.76 -16.48
C ALA A 128 3.98 -9.44 -15.82
N ASP A 129 5.03 -8.67 -15.51
CA ASP A 129 6.26 -9.17 -14.89
C ASP A 129 6.00 -9.80 -13.52
N LEU A 130 5.21 -9.13 -12.67
CA LEU A 130 4.84 -9.63 -11.34
C LEU A 130 3.88 -10.83 -11.40
N GLY A 131 3.20 -11.05 -12.51
CA GLY A 131 2.34 -12.21 -12.75
C GLY A 131 3.11 -13.47 -13.17
N THR A 132 4.42 -13.41 -13.36
CA THR A 132 5.28 -14.56 -13.70
C THR A 132 5.93 -15.14 -12.44
N ASP A 133 6.53 -16.33 -12.57
CA ASP A 133 7.40 -16.91 -11.53
C ASP A 133 8.88 -16.54 -11.75
N ASP A 134 9.17 -15.59 -12.65
CA ASP A 134 10.53 -15.16 -12.97
C ASP A 134 11.04 -14.12 -11.96
N ALA A 135 11.97 -14.53 -11.09
CA ALA A 135 12.55 -13.69 -10.05
C ALA A 135 13.32 -12.48 -10.63
N GLU A 136 13.89 -12.58 -11.84
CA GLU A 136 14.61 -11.47 -12.45
C GLU A 136 13.64 -10.42 -13.00
N LEU A 137 12.51 -10.82 -13.60
CA LEU A 137 11.46 -9.90 -14.01
C LEU A 137 10.87 -9.17 -12.81
N HIS A 138 10.63 -9.88 -11.69
CA HIS A 138 10.20 -9.24 -10.45
C HIS A 138 11.21 -8.20 -9.97
N ARG A 139 12.50 -8.51 -10.02
CA ARG A 139 13.57 -7.59 -9.63
C ARG A 139 13.64 -6.36 -10.54
N ILE A 140 13.51 -6.55 -11.84
CA ILE A 140 13.48 -5.46 -12.83
C ILE A 140 12.29 -4.54 -12.55
N ALA A 141 11.08 -5.10 -12.37
CA ALA A 141 9.89 -4.33 -12.04
C ALA A 141 10.09 -3.48 -10.78
N LEU A 142 10.66 -4.05 -9.70
CA LEU A 142 10.98 -3.31 -8.46
C LEU A 142 11.93 -2.14 -8.70
N LEU A 143 13.00 -2.32 -9.49
CA LEU A 143 13.95 -1.25 -9.83
C LEU A 143 13.30 -0.14 -10.66
N GLU A 144 12.46 -0.49 -11.63
CA GLU A 144 11.71 0.48 -12.43
C GLU A 144 10.69 1.26 -11.57
N MET A 145 9.98 0.60 -10.65
CA MET A 145 9.06 1.23 -9.70
C MET A 145 9.79 2.19 -8.76
N GLU A 146 10.94 1.79 -8.23
CA GLU A 146 11.79 2.68 -7.44
C GLU A 146 12.22 3.91 -8.25
N ALA A 147 12.74 3.70 -9.46
CA ALA A 147 13.17 4.79 -10.33
C ALA A 147 12.01 5.74 -10.66
N ARG A 148 10.81 5.20 -10.93
CA ARG A 148 9.62 6.01 -11.21
C ARG A 148 9.16 6.80 -9.99
N THR A 149 9.20 6.19 -8.81
CA THR A 149 8.91 6.84 -7.53
C THR A 149 9.86 8.00 -7.24
N ARG A 150 11.17 7.80 -7.45
CA ARG A 150 12.17 8.86 -7.31
C ARG A 150 11.89 10.04 -8.24
N ARG A 151 11.52 9.78 -9.49
CA ARG A 151 11.11 10.83 -10.44
C ARG A 151 9.86 11.56 -9.97
N LEU A 152 8.86 10.86 -9.46
CA LEU A 152 7.63 11.43 -8.94
C LEU A 152 7.92 12.39 -7.76
N ILE A 153 8.72 11.95 -6.79
CA ILE A 153 9.11 12.76 -5.63
C ILE A 153 9.93 13.98 -6.08
N HIS A 154 10.90 13.79 -6.98
CA HIS A 154 11.71 14.89 -7.50
C HIS A 154 10.86 15.94 -8.24
N GLN A 155 9.85 15.53 -8.99
CA GLN A 155 8.93 16.44 -9.67
C GLN A 155 8.00 17.19 -8.70
N SER A 156 7.60 16.53 -7.61
CA SER A 156 6.71 17.12 -6.60
C SER A 156 7.43 18.09 -5.66
N PHE A 157 8.72 17.87 -5.44
CA PHE A 157 9.57 18.67 -4.53
C PHE A 157 10.86 19.09 -5.26
N PRO A 158 10.78 20.00 -6.24
CA PRO A 158 11.97 20.53 -6.90
C PRO A 158 12.81 21.29 -5.86
N GLY A 159 14.04 20.85 -5.63
CA GLY A 159 14.93 21.40 -4.57
C GLY A 159 15.03 20.55 -3.30
N ALA A 160 14.28 19.45 -3.18
CA ALA A 160 14.39 18.54 -2.03
C ALA A 160 15.82 17.98 -1.81
N ARG A 161 16.68 18.00 -2.83
CA ARG A 161 18.09 17.62 -2.72
C ARG A 161 18.92 18.60 -1.88
N GLU A 162 18.56 19.87 -1.86
CA GLU A 162 19.27 20.91 -1.06
C GLU A 162 18.84 20.88 0.40
N ALA A 163 17.65 20.31 0.68
CA ALA A 163 17.07 20.19 2.02
C ALA A 163 17.32 18.83 2.70
N ASP A 164 17.94 17.88 2.01
CA ASP A 164 18.33 16.58 2.62
C ASP A 164 19.55 16.81 3.54
N GLU A 165 19.30 17.43 4.69
CA GLU A 165 20.26 17.44 5.79
C GLU A 165 20.70 16.00 6.10
N PRO A 166 22.00 15.75 6.33
CA PRO A 166 22.51 14.40 6.64
C PRO A 166 21.77 13.71 7.80
N GLY A 167 21.16 14.50 8.69
CA GLY A 167 20.33 14.03 9.80
C GLY A 167 18.97 13.48 9.37
N GLY A 168 18.26 14.13 8.42
CA GLY A 168 16.93 13.71 7.97
C GLY A 168 16.93 12.35 7.30
N HIS A 169 17.92 12.09 6.45
CA HIS A 169 18.06 10.78 5.78
C HIS A 169 18.36 9.64 6.76
N ARG A 170 19.21 9.89 7.74
CA ARG A 170 19.53 8.94 8.81
C ARG A 170 18.33 8.62 9.70
N SER A 171 17.51 9.65 10.01
CA SER A 171 16.27 9.47 10.78
C SER A 171 15.28 8.58 10.06
N VAL A 172 15.06 8.80 8.77
CA VAL A 172 14.20 7.94 7.93
C VAL A 172 14.76 6.52 7.85
N GLU A 173 16.08 6.35 7.69
CA GLU A 173 16.72 5.02 7.65
C GLU A 173 16.53 4.26 8.97
N HIS A 174 16.70 4.90 10.11
CA HIS A 174 16.46 4.28 11.42
C HIS A 174 14.98 3.90 11.59
N ALA A 175 14.06 4.80 11.25
CA ALA A 175 12.62 4.50 11.30
C ALA A 175 12.24 3.34 10.36
N ALA A 176 12.82 3.29 9.16
CA ALA A 176 12.64 2.19 8.21
C ALA A 176 13.11 0.84 8.78
N ARG A 177 14.29 0.80 9.41
CA ARG A 177 14.81 -0.42 10.06
C ARG A 177 13.88 -0.88 11.18
N MET A 178 13.41 0.03 12.03
CA MET A 178 12.44 -0.29 13.08
C MET A 178 11.13 -0.82 12.51
N ALA A 179 10.59 -0.20 11.45
CA ALA A 179 9.38 -0.67 10.78
C ALA A 179 9.57 -2.06 10.17
N GLN A 180 10.70 -2.33 9.50
CA GLN A 180 11.05 -3.65 8.97
C GLN A 180 11.15 -4.70 10.08
N PHE A 181 11.80 -4.35 11.20
CA PHE A 181 11.90 -5.24 12.35
C PHE A 181 10.50 -5.56 12.92
N ILE A 182 9.63 -4.57 13.07
CA ILE A 182 8.25 -4.78 13.52
C ILE A 182 7.49 -5.67 12.54
N ALA A 183 7.56 -5.41 11.23
CA ALA A 183 6.88 -6.19 10.21
C ALA A 183 7.32 -7.67 10.18
N ALA A 184 8.58 -7.95 10.52
CA ALA A 184 9.08 -9.32 10.64
C ALA A 184 8.64 -10.03 11.93
N HIS A 185 8.36 -9.29 13.02
CA HIS A 185 8.20 -9.85 14.37
C HIS A 185 6.88 -9.48 15.07
N PHE A 186 5.93 -8.79 14.40
CA PHE A 186 4.70 -8.27 15.04
C PHE A 186 3.84 -9.33 15.71
N ARG A 187 3.97 -10.60 15.32
CA ARG A 187 3.23 -11.72 15.93
C ARG A 187 3.73 -12.08 17.31
N GLU A 188 4.97 -11.67 17.64
CA GLU A 188 5.61 -11.90 18.93
C GLU A 188 5.31 -10.74 19.90
N PRO A 189 5.53 -10.94 21.21
CA PRO A 189 5.60 -9.82 22.15
C PRO A 189 6.78 -8.92 21.81
N LEU A 190 6.50 -7.68 21.43
CA LEU A 190 7.50 -6.66 21.11
C LEU A 190 7.52 -5.58 22.19
N THR A 191 8.72 -5.25 22.69
CA THR A 191 8.96 -4.10 23.57
C THR A 191 9.72 -3.00 22.82
N ALA A 192 9.64 -1.77 23.32
CA ALA A 192 10.36 -0.64 22.73
C ALA A 192 11.88 -0.88 22.72
N GLU A 193 12.40 -1.53 23.77
CA GLU A 193 13.82 -1.88 23.90
C GLU A 193 14.25 -2.86 22.81
N ARG A 194 13.43 -3.90 22.57
CA ARG A 194 13.69 -4.90 21.54
C ARG A 194 13.69 -4.30 20.13
N ILE A 195 12.76 -3.38 19.87
CA ILE A 195 12.70 -2.66 18.58
C ILE A 195 13.89 -1.71 18.46
N ALA A 196 14.19 -0.94 19.50
CA ALA A 196 15.33 -0.01 19.50
C ALA A 196 16.68 -0.71 19.30
N ALA A 197 16.81 -1.96 19.73
CA ALA A 197 18.02 -2.77 19.50
C ALA A 197 18.30 -3.05 18.00
N SER A 198 17.32 -2.85 17.12
CA SER A 198 17.52 -2.94 15.66
C SER A 198 18.26 -1.74 15.06
N VAL A 199 18.44 -0.67 15.83
CA VAL A 199 19.12 0.57 15.44
C VAL A 199 20.08 1.02 16.54
N PRO A 200 21.16 1.78 16.24
CA PRO A 200 22.10 2.25 17.23
C PRO A 200 21.58 3.48 18.00
N LEU A 201 20.40 3.36 18.62
CA LEU A 201 19.71 4.44 19.32
C LEU A 201 19.23 3.99 20.70
N HIS A 202 19.24 4.92 21.65
CA HIS A 202 18.59 4.69 22.94
C HIS A 202 17.08 4.52 22.78
N PRO A 203 16.39 3.61 23.51
CA PRO A 203 14.96 3.32 23.32
C PRO A 203 14.06 4.55 23.34
N HIS A 204 14.27 5.47 24.27
CA HIS A 204 13.49 6.72 24.34
C HIS A 204 13.60 7.57 23.07
N TYR A 205 14.82 7.70 22.56
CA TYR A 205 15.06 8.45 21.34
C TYR A 205 14.49 7.72 20.12
N ALA A 206 14.64 6.40 20.05
CA ALA A 206 14.05 5.56 19.00
C ALA A 206 12.53 5.71 18.92
N MET A 207 11.82 5.71 20.05
CA MET A 207 10.37 5.92 20.10
C MET A 207 9.97 7.30 19.58
N SER A 208 10.68 8.35 19.99
CA SER A 208 10.41 9.74 19.57
C SER A 208 10.65 9.90 18.07
N LEU A 209 11.80 9.41 17.60
CA LEU A 209 12.16 9.44 16.19
C LEU A 209 11.17 8.67 15.31
N PHE A 210 10.77 7.48 15.74
CA PHE A 210 9.78 6.69 15.01
C PHE A 210 8.46 7.44 14.86
N LYS A 211 7.98 8.04 15.98
CA LYS A 211 6.77 8.86 15.97
C LYS A 211 6.89 10.10 15.11
N GLU A 212 8.04 10.77 15.12
CA GLU A 212 8.32 11.94 14.30
C GLU A 212 8.28 11.58 12.82
N VAL A 213 8.95 10.49 12.43
CA VAL A 213 9.05 10.07 11.01
C VAL A 213 7.74 9.47 10.50
N LEU A 214 7.14 8.52 11.23
CA LEU A 214 5.93 7.82 10.77
C LEU A 214 4.60 8.46 11.22
N GLY A 215 4.64 9.50 12.04
CA GLY A 215 3.43 10.13 12.55
C GLY A 215 2.65 9.29 13.58
N MET A 216 3.14 8.09 13.93
CA MET A 216 2.49 7.16 14.85
C MET A 216 3.48 6.47 15.79
N THR A 217 2.97 5.97 16.93
CA THR A 217 3.80 5.27 17.91
C THR A 217 4.19 3.87 17.43
N LEU A 218 5.26 3.28 18.02
CA LEU A 218 5.65 1.88 17.79
C LEU A 218 4.47 0.92 18.01
N ASN A 219 3.74 1.07 19.11
CA ASN A 219 2.58 0.22 19.39
C ASN A 219 1.45 0.42 18.37
N GLY A 220 1.24 1.64 17.90
CA GLY A 220 0.28 1.93 16.83
C GLY A 220 0.63 1.16 15.56
N TYR A 221 1.91 1.18 15.16
CA TYR A 221 2.38 0.46 13.97
C TYR A 221 2.33 -1.06 14.15
N ILE A 222 2.70 -1.60 15.32
CA ILE A 222 2.55 -3.04 15.63
C ILE A 222 1.08 -3.47 15.47
N ASN A 223 0.15 -2.72 16.04
CA ASN A 223 -1.28 -3.05 15.93
C ASN A 223 -1.79 -2.94 14.48
N GLN A 224 -1.29 -1.99 13.71
CA GLN A 224 -1.60 -1.87 12.28
C GLN A 224 -1.14 -3.12 11.51
N CYS A 225 0.09 -3.59 11.70
CA CYS A 225 0.58 -4.83 11.09
C CYS A 225 -0.27 -6.05 11.49
N ARG A 226 -0.66 -6.15 12.77
CA ARG A 226 -1.52 -7.24 13.28
C ARG A 226 -2.90 -7.21 12.65
N VAL A 227 -3.51 -6.03 12.53
CA VAL A 227 -4.83 -5.89 11.89
C VAL A 227 -4.76 -6.23 10.41
N ALA A 228 -3.75 -5.78 9.69
CA ALA A 228 -3.56 -6.09 8.28
C ALA A 228 -3.44 -7.61 8.04
N GLU A 229 -2.66 -8.30 8.87
CA GLU A 229 -2.55 -9.77 8.79
C GLU A 229 -3.87 -10.46 9.18
N ALA A 230 -4.60 -9.93 10.17
CA ALA A 230 -5.91 -10.47 10.52
C ALA A 230 -6.91 -10.33 9.37
N GLN A 231 -6.93 -9.19 8.67
CA GLN A 231 -7.75 -9.01 7.47
C GLN A 231 -7.44 -10.08 6.42
N ARG A 232 -6.16 -10.31 6.15
CA ARG A 232 -5.72 -11.37 5.23
C ARG A 232 -6.24 -12.74 5.64
N LEU A 233 -6.03 -13.15 6.90
CA LEU A 233 -6.45 -14.46 7.40
C LEU A 233 -7.98 -14.62 7.41
N LEU A 234 -8.72 -13.55 7.68
CA LEU A 234 -10.18 -13.55 7.63
C LEU A 234 -10.73 -13.80 6.22
N ILE A 235 -10.03 -13.34 5.18
CA ILE A 235 -10.44 -13.50 3.79
C ILE A 235 -10.00 -14.85 3.23
N THR A 236 -8.78 -15.29 3.57
CA THR A 236 -8.10 -16.42 2.92
C THR A 236 -8.23 -17.75 3.66
N THR A 237 -8.81 -17.75 4.87
CA THR A 237 -8.90 -18.96 5.70
C THR A 237 -10.23 -19.04 6.45
N ASP A 238 -10.65 -20.29 6.78
CA ASP A 238 -11.81 -20.56 7.63
C ASP A 238 -11.48 -20.59 9.14
N ARG A 239 -10.26 -20.19 9.54
CA ARG A 239 -9.83 -20.23 10.94
C ARG A 239 -10.78 -19.40 11.82
N PRO A 240 -11.16 -19.90 13.01
CA PRO A 240 -11.96 -19.14 13.97
C PRO A 240 -11.34 -17.76 14.25
N VAL A 241 -12.19 -16.74 14.41
CA VAL A 241 -11.75 -15.35 14.73
C VAL A 241 -10.88 -15.32 15.99
N THR A 242 -11.18 -16.18 16.96
CA THR A 242 -10.41 -16.33 18.20
C THR A 242 -8.99 -16.82 17.97
N GLU A 243 -8.82 -17.77 17.07
CA GLU A 243 -7.50 -18.28 16.67
C GLU A 243 -6.71 -17.23 15.88
N ILE A 244 -7.37 -16.51 14.97
CA ILE A 244 -6.75 -15.41 14.23
C ILE A 244 -6.20 -14.35 15.17
N SER A 245 -7.00 -13.93 16.17
CA SER A 245 -6.59 -12.95 17.18
C SER A 245 -5.24 -13.33 17.84
N SER A 246 -5.11 -14.59 18.25
CA SER A 246 -3.87 -15.09 18.86
C SER A 246 -2.73 -15.22 17.85
N ALA A 247 -3.03 -15.73 16.66
CA ALA A 247 -2.03 -15.96 15.61
C ALA A 247 -1.37 -14.67 15.10
N VAL A 248 -2.11 -13.56 15.12
CA VAL A 248 -1.56 -12.24 14.74
C VAL A 248 -0.90 -11.49 15.91
N GLY A 249 -0.87 -12.08 17.11
CA GLY A 249 -0.11 -11.58 18.26
C GLY A 249 -0.86 -10.65 19.22
N PHE A 250 -2.21 -10.57 19.18
CA PHE A 250 -2.94 -9.85 20.22
C PHE A 250 -2.99 -10.61 21.54
N GLY A 251 -2.70 -9.92 22.63
CA GLY A 251 -2.70 -10.52 23.97
C GLY A 251 -4.11 -10.80 24.54
N SER A 252 -5.17 -10.24 23.95
CA SER A 252 -6.55 -10.50 24.31
C SER A 252 -7.50 -10.27 23.14
N GLN A 253 -8.63 -10.99 23.14
CA GLN A 253 -9.68 -10.79 22.14
C GLN A 253 -10.27 -9.38 22.19
N SER A 254 -10.45 -8.83 23.39
CA SER A 254 -11.00 -7.47 23.56
C SER A 254 -10.11 -6.43 22.87
N SER A 255 -8.80 -6.52 23.05
CA SER A 255 -7.83 -5.65 22.37
C SER A 255 -7.88 -5.83 20.86
N PHE A 256 -7.95 -7.08 20.38
CA PHE A 256 -8.09 -7.38 18.96
C PHE A 256 -9.35 -6.74 18.36
N TYR A 257 -10.51 -6.98 18.97
CA TYR A 257 -11.78 -6.42 18.47
C TYR A 257 -11.76 -4.89 18.46
N ALA A 258 -11.23 -4.27 19.51
CA ALA A 258 -11.12 -2.80 19.58
C ALA A 258 -10.29 -2.25 18.42
N HIS A 259 -9.05 -2.72 18.23
CA HIS A 259 -8.17 -2.23 17.17
C HIS A 259 -8.66 -2.61 15.76
N PHE A 260 -9.24 -3.81 15.61
CA PHE A 260 -9.78 -4.21 14.32
C PHE A 260 -11.00 -3.35 13.93
N THR A 261 -11.93 -3.11 14.86
CA THR A 261 -13.11 -2.29 14.59
C THR A 261 -12.74 -0.83 14.36
N GLU A 262 -11.77 -0.29 15.10
CA GLU A 262 -11.23 1.05 14.86
C GLU A 262 -10.60 1.17 13.46
N ALA A 263 -9.88 0.15 13.01
CA ALA A 263 -9.20 0.17 11.71
C ALA A 263 -10.14 -0.08 10.53
N CYS A 264 -11.13 -0.98 10.69
CA CYS A 264 -11.97 -1.48 9.59
C CYS A 264 -13.41 -0.97 9.63
N ASP A 265 -13.78 -0.21 10.65
CA ASP A 265 -15.14 0.31 10.88
C ASP A 265 -16.21 -0.79 10.90
N THR A 266 -15.81 -2.04 11.23
CA THR A 266 -16.66 -3.21 11.30
C THR A 266 -16.02 -4.31 12.13
N SER A 267 -16.84 -5.27 12.63
CA SER A 267 -16.30 -6.40 13.39
C SER A 267 -15.55 -7.40 12.51
N PRO A 268 -14.58 -8.18 13.06
CA PRO A 268 -13.87 -9.22 12.31
C PRO A 268 -14.81 -10.24 11.66
N GLY A 269 -15.89 -10.64 12.35
CA GLY A 269 -16.88 -11.56 11.81
C GLY A 269 -17.69 -10.98 10.65
N SER A 270 -18.07 -9.71 10.74
CA SER A 270 -18.77 -9.00 9.65
C SER A 270 -17.83 -8.75 8.47
N TYR A 271 -16.57 -8.43 8.76
CA TYR A 271 -15.54 -8.28 7.73
C TYR A 271 -15.36 -9.57 6.92
N ARG A 272 -15.26 -10.72 7.60
CA ARG A 272 -15.22 -12.03 6.94
C ARG A 272 -16.42 -12.24 6.04
N LYS A 273 -17.64 -12.07 6.55
CA LYS A 273 -18.87 -12.28 5.77
C LYS A 273 -18.93 -11.43 4.50
N ALA A 274 -18.38 -10.23 4.56
CA ALA A 274 -18.38 -9.31 3.44
C ALA A 274 -17.33 -9.66 2.37
N HIS A 275 -16.21 -10.31 2.78
CA HIS A 275 -15.04 -10.48 1.92
C HIS A 275 -14.58 -11.93 1.73
N HIS A 276 -15.11 -12.91 2.51
CA HIS A 276 -14.73 -14.31 2.40
C HIS A 276 -15.19 -14.90 1.05
N GLY A 277 -14.29 -15.59 0.38
CA GLY A 277 -14.56 -16.16 -0.96
C GLY A 277 -14.49 -15.16 -2.11
N SER A 278 -14.28 -13.89 -1.82
CA SER A 278 -13.80 -12.96 -2.81
C SER A 278 -12.34 -13.34 -3.10
N ALA A 279 -12.10 -13.96 -4.25
CA ALA A 279 -10.75 -14.36 -4.63
C ALA A 279 -9.86 -13.11 -4.56
N PRO A 280 -8.73 -13.18 -3.85
CA PRO A 280 -7.75 -12.15 -3.94
C PRO A 280 -7.20 -12.21 -5.34
N PHE A 281 -7.46 -11.20 -6.15
CA PHE A 281 -7.03 -11.21 -7.53
C PHE A 281 -7.42 -12.52 -8.26
N ALA A 282 -8.71 -12.74 -8.58
CA ALA A 282 -9.00 -13.42 -9.81
C ALA A 282 -8.20 -12.64 -10.85
N SER A 283 -7.12 -13.24 -11.37
CA SER A 283 -6.55 -12.77 -12.62
C SER A 283 -7.77 -12.62 -13.52
N VAL A 284 -8.15 -11.39 -13.84
CA VAL A 284 -8.98 -11.17 -15.00
C VAL A 284 -8.07 -11.71 -16.10
N ALA A 285 -8.30 -12.97 -16.48
CA ALA A 285 -7.84 -13.46 -17.74
C ALA A 285 -8.38 -12.42 -18.71
N GLY A 286 -7.51 -11.55 -19.16
CA GLY A 286 -7.83 -10.66 -20.25
C GLY A 286 -8.34 -11.58 -21.34
N ASP A 287 -9.45 -11.22 -21.95
CA ASP A 287 -9.87 -11.82 -23.20
C ASP A 287 -8.65 -11.87 -24.10
N ASP A 288 -8.07 -13.05 -24.23
CA ASP A 288 -7.01 -13.33 -25.17
C ASP A 288 -7.64 -13.36 -26.57
N PRO A 289 -7.43 -12.36 -27.43
CA PRO A 289 -8.03 -12.34 -28.76
C PRO A 289 -7.30 -13.31 -29.73
N LEU A 290 -6.50 -14.27 -29.22
CA LEU A 290 -5.67 -15.15 -30.05
C LEU A 290 -6.05 -16.64 -29.99
N THR A 291 -7.28 -17.01 -29.62
CA THR A 291 -7.77 -18.39 -29.77
C THR A 291 -8.93 -18.50 -30.76
N VAL A 292 -8.73 -17.98 -31.98
CA VAL A 292 -9.44 -18.46 -33.17
C VAL A 292 -8.40 -18.86 -34.19
N ILE A 293 -7.77 -20.01 -33.98
CA ILE A 293 -7.19 -20.76 -35.07
C ILE A 293 -8.17 -21.87 -35.40
N ASP A 294 -8.91 -21.59 -36.45
CA ASP A 294 -9.74 -22.50 -37.24
C ASP A 294 -9.01 -23.83 -37.47
N ARG A 295 -9.59 -24.93 -36.95
CA ARG A 295 -9.29 -26.28 -37.39
C ARG A 295 -10.45 -26.80 -38.24
N SER A 296 -10.55 -26.24 -39.44
CA SER A 296 -11.31 -26.87 -40.51
C SER A 296 -10.44 -26.87 -41.76
N SER A 297 -9.72 -27.95 -41.98
CA SER A 297 -9.41 -28.51 -43.32
C SER A 297 -8.47 -29.70 -43.21
N SER A 298 -9.02 -30.83 -43.53
CA SER A 298 -8.46 -32.08 -44.04
C SER A 298 -8.60 -33.29 -43.14
#